data_4688baec402747feb6a766680f6d3ec6
#
_entry.id   4688baec402747feb6a766680f6d3ec6
#
_cell.length_a   1.000
_cell.length_b   1.000
_cell.length_c   1.000
_cell.angle_alpha   90.00
_cell.angle_beta   90.00
_cell.angle_gamma   90.00
#
_symmetry.space_group_name_H-M   'P 1'
#
loop_
_entity.id
_entity.type
_entity.pdbx_description
1 polymer ?
#
loop_
_entity_poly.entity_id
_entity_poly.type
_entity_poly.pdbx_seq_one_letter_code
_entity_poly.pdbx_strand_id
1 'polypeptide(L)'
;TVLVVSEDGKTFGSKKELMRNVDYPSDLTCHVRDPKVWKDGDSYYMIQGARTKEDVGQALIFESKDKINWKFRSRVESEKPFGYMWECPDYFEVDGTKILSASVQGLEGGVWDDRNVYQSGYFMVDGNILDDYKLSEYMLWDYGFDFYAPQSFETEDGRRVHISWMGMPDCKEYTNLTIAEGWQHCFTFPREVFVEDGKVCQRLVRELQ
;
A
#
# COMPACT_ATOMS: atom_id res chain seq x y z
N THR A 1 -2.18 -2.94 -15.69
CA THR A 1 -2.65 -3.95 -14.73
C THR A 1 -2.99 -5.25 -15.45
N VAL A 2 -2.59 -6.38 -14.88
CA VAL A 2 -2.85 -7.73 -15.41
C VAL A 2 -3.48 -8.62 -14.35
N LEU A 3 -4.29 -9.60 -14.80
CA LEU A 3 -4.84 -10.66 -13.97
C LEU A 3 -4.10 -11.96 -14.27
N VAL A 4 -3.73 -12.67 -13.21
CA VAL A 4 -3.25 -14.05 -13.26
C VAL A 4 -4.07 -14.85 -12.26
N VAL A 5 -4.50 -16.04 -12.64
CA VAL A 5 -5.32 -16.90 -11.79
C VAL A 5 -4.55 -18.18 -11.48
N SER A 6 -4.65 -18.63 -10.24
CA SER A 6 -4.17 -19.92 -9.77
C SER A 6 -5.24 -20.60 -8.95
N GLU A 7 -5.40 -21.90 -9.09
CA GLU A 7 -6.32 -22.70 -8.29
C GLU A 7 -5.64 -23.32 -7.05
N ASP A 8 -4.33 -23.49 -7.10
CA ASP A 8 -3.53 -24.17 -6.07
C ASP A 8 -2.49 -23.26 -5.39
N GLY A 9 -2.38 -21.99 -5.84
CA GLY A 9 -1.36 -21.05 -5.40
C GLY A 9 0.06 -21.36 -5.87
N LYS A 10 0.25 -22.38 -6.69
CA LYS A 10 1.57 -22.84 -7.18
C LYS A 10 1.67 -22.77 -8.69
N THR A 11 0.60 -23.16 -9.38
CA THR A 11 0.51 -23.16 -10.84
C THR A 11 -0.32 -21.98 -11.28
N PHE A 12 0.24 -21.14 -12.16
CA PHE A 12 -0.42 -19.93 -12.62
C PHE A 12 -0.83 -20.03 -14.08
N GLY A 13 -2.03 -19.59 -14.38
CA GLY A 13 -2.55 -19.47 -15.72
C GLY A 13 -1.86 -18.37 -16.54
N SER A 14 -2.33 -18.19 -17.77
CA SER A 14 -1.83 -17.11 -18.63
C SER A 14 -2.23 -15.74 -18.09
N LYS A 15 -1.37 -14.75 -18.32
CA LYS A 15 -1.65 -13.33 -18.00
C LYS A 15 -2.77 -12.81 -18.89
N LYS A 16 -3.77 -12.20 -18.28
CA LYS A 16 -4.83 -11.43 -18.97
C LYS A 16 -4.62 -9.95 -18.69
N GLU A 17 -4.46 -9.17 -19.73
CA GLU A 17 -4.40 -7.71 -19.62
C GLU A 17 -5.77 -7.16 -19.22
N LEU A 18 -5.83 -6.32 -18.20
CA LEU A 18 -7.03 -5.67 -17.70
C LEU A 18 -7.05 -4.17 -18.04
N MET A 19 -5.92 -3.48 -17.84
CA MET A 19 -5.80 -2.05 -18.10
C MET A 19 -4.38 -1.71 -18.58
N ARG A 20 -4.32 -0.77 -19.52
CA ARG A 20 -3.10 -0.16 -20.08
C ARG A 20 -2.94 1.27 -19.59
N ASN A 21 -1.82 1.90 -19.89
CA ASN A 21 -1.59 3.30 -19.56
C ASN A 21 -2.63 4.26 -20.18
N VAL A 22 -3.17 3.91 -21.35
CA VAL A 22 -4.21 4.71 -22.03
C VAL A 22 -5.58 4.66 -21.36
N ASP A 23 -5.80 3.68 -20.47
CA ASP A 23 -7.05 3.50 -19.75
C ASP A 23 -7.09 4.31 -18.44
N TYR A 24 -5.96 4.89 -18.04
CA TYR A 24 -5.85 5.75 -16.87
C TYR A 24 -6.11 7.22 -17.22
N PRO A 25 -6.45 8.06 -16.23
CA PRO A 25 -6.56 9.50 -16.43
C PRO A 25 -5.34 10.11 -17.10
N SER A 26 -5.56 11.00 -18.08
CA SER A 26 -4.53 11.49 -18.99
C SER A 26 -3.49 12.43 -18.36
N ASP A 27 -3.75 12.93 -17.16
CA ASP A 27 -2.85 13.76 -16.37
C ASP A 27 -1.83 12.95 -15.56
N LEU A 28 -1.93 11.62 -15.61
CA LEU A 28 -0.98 10.74 -14.92
C LEU A 28 0.26 10.46 -15.77
N THR A 29 1.34 10.14 -15.09
CA THR A 29 2.54 9.55 -15.68
C THR A 29 2.33 8.06 -15.95
N CYS A 30 3.35 7.34 -16.40
CA CYS A 30 3.32 5.88 -16.48
C CYS A 30 3.40 5.18 -15.10
N HIS A 31 3.58 5.93 -14.02
CA HIS A 31 3.65 5.42 -12.65
C HIS A 31 2.24 5.25 -12.07
N VAL A 32 1.56 4.19 -12.51
CA VAL A 32 0.32 3.68 -11.90
C VAL A 32 0.54 2.20 -11.62
N ARG A 33 0.51 1.79 -10.34
CA ARG A 33 0.93 0.44 -9.93
C ARG A 33 0.37 -0.02 -8.59
N ASP A 34 0.73 -1.23 -8.20
CA ASP A 34 0.50 -1.86 -6.90
C ASP A 34 -1.00 -2.00 -6.57
N PRO A 35 -1.75 -2.77 -7.37
CA PRO A 35 -3.18 -2.92 -7.15
C PRO A 35 -3.47 -3.73 -5.88
N LYS A 36 -4.31 -3.17 -5.00
CA LYS A 36 -4.94 -3.88 -3.88
C LYS A 36 -6.44 -3.94 -4.10
N VAL A 37 -7.01 -5.13 -3.92
CA VAL A 37 -8.44 -5.37 -4.19
C VAL A 37 -9.15 -5.76 -2.90
N TRP A 38 -10.32 -5.17 -2.68
CA TRP A 38 -11.25 -5.59 -1.61
C TRP A 38 -12.65 -5.74 -2.16
N LYS A 39 -13.52 -6.37 -1.39
CA LYS A 39 -14.93 -6.50 -1.69
C LYS A 39 -15.73 -5.65 -0.70
N ASP A 40 -16.69 -4.89 -1.20
CA ASP A 40 -17.67 -4.20 -0.38
C ASP A 40 -19.05 -4.35 -1.03
N GLY A 41 -19.99 -4.91 -0.27
CA GLY A 41 -21.30 -5.28 -0.77
C GLY A 41 -21.21 -6.22 -1.98
N ASP A 42 -21.82 -5.82 -3.09
CA ASP A 42 -21.87 -6.56 -4.35
C ASP A 42 -20.79 -6.14 -5.36
N SER A 43 -19.88 -5.24 -4.96
CA SER A 43 -18.81 -4.74 -5.82
C SER A 43 -17.43 -5.14 -5.30
N TYR A 44 -16.49 -5.17 -6.23
CA TYR A 44 -15.07 -5.20 -5.95
C TYR A 44 -14.49 -3.83 -6.23
N TYR A 45 -13.61 -3.40 -5.36
CA TYR A 45 -12.86 -2.16 -5.52
C TYR A 45 -11.38 -2.47 -5.60
N MET A 46 -10.67 -1.69 -6.38
CA MET A 46 -9.22 -1.79 -6.52
C MET A 46 -8.63 -0.41 -6.32
N ILE A 47 -7.66 -0.30 -5.41
CA ILE A 47 -6.86 0.90 -5.24
C ILE A 47 -5.48 0.68 -5.86
N GLN A 48 -4.97 1.69 -6.57
CA GLN A 48 -3.62 1.71 -7.16
C GLN A 48 -2.93 3.02 -6.83
N GLY A 49 -1.64 2.95 -6.55
CA GLY A 49 -0.82 4.14 -6.38
C GLY A 49 -0.55 4.82 -7.72
N ALA A 50 -0.46 6.15 -7.70
CA ALA A 50 -0.29 6.94 -8.91
C ALA A 50 0.56 8.20 -8.67
N ARG A 51 1.17 8.70 -9.76
CA ARG A 51 1.91 9.96 -9.83
C ARG A 51 1.37 10.80 -10.98
N THR A 52 0.99 12.04 -10.71
CA THR A 52 0.58 12.99 -11.73
C THR A 52 1.78 13.52 -12.52
N LYS A 53 1.52 14.18 -13.65
CA LYS A 53 2.56 14.86 -14.43
C LYS A 53 3.13 16.09 -13.71
N GLU A 54 2.40 16.62 -12.74
CA GLU A 54 2.81 17.72 -11.85
C GLU A 54 3.55 17.22 -10.60
N ASP A 55 3.94 15.94 -10.57
CA ASP A 55 4.67 15.33 -9.45
C ASP A 55 3.88 15.35 -8.13
N VAL A 56 2.60 14.98 -8.20
CA VAL A 56 1.75 14.80 -7.02
C VAL A 56 1.39 13.32 -6.87
N GLY A 57 1.67 12.77 -5.69
CA GLY A 57 1.30 11.42 -5.30
C GLY A 57 -0.17 11.33 -4.92
N GLN A 58 -0.82 10.27 -5.35
CA GLN A 58 -2.23 9.98 -5.07
C GLN A 58 -2.53 8.49 -5.24
N ALA A 59 -3.75 8.08 -4.93
CA ALA A 59 -4.23 6.76 -5.29
C ALA A 59 -5.48 6.85 -6.17
N LEU A 60 -5.71 5.82 -6.98
CA LEU A 60 -6.86 5.70 -7.87
C LEU A 60 -7.75 4.58 -7.39
N ILE A 61 -9.05 4.79 -7.39
CA ILE A 61 -10.05 3.75 -7.10
C ILE A 61 -10.78 3.35 -8.37
N PHE A 62 -10.87 2.05 -8.58
CA PHE A 62 -11.65 1.42 -9.64
C PHE A 62 -12.71 0.51 -9.03
N GLU A 63 -13.84 0.36 -9.70
CA GLU A 63 -14.93 -0.53 -9.33
C GLU A 63 -15.14 -1.60 -10.38
N SER A 64 -15.48 -2.82 -9.95
CA SER A 64 -15.82 -3.95 -10.80
C SER A 64 -16.88 -4.83 -10.14
N LYS A 65 -17.70 -5.49 -10.96
CA LYS A 65 -18.63 -6.54 -10.53
C LYS A 65 -18.06 -7.96 -10.70
N ASP A 66 -16.99 -8.11 -11.46
CA ASP A 66 -16.47 -9.41 -11.89
C ASP A 66 -14.96 -9.57 -11.77
N LYS A 67 -14.25 -8.55 -11.25
CA LYS A 67 -12.76 -8.47 -11.13
C LYS A 67 -12.03 -8.47 -12.48
N ILE A 68 -12.75 -8.33 -13.58
CA ILE A 68 -12.21 -8.32 -14.95
C ILE A 68 -12.44 -6.96 -15.61
N ASN A 69 -13.67 -6.47 -15.51
CA ASN A 69 -14.08 -5.21 -16.11
C ASN A 69 -14.04 -4.11 -15.04
N TRP A 70 -12.98 -3.32 -15.05
CA TRP A 70 -12.74 -2.25 -14.07
C TRP A 70 -13.13 -0.90 -14.68
N LYS A 71 -13.83 -0.09 -13.88
CA LYS A 71 -14.19 1.29 -14.23
C LYS A 71 -13.54 2.23 -13.23
N PHE A 72 -12.91 3.28 -13.73
CA PHE A 72 -12.41 4.35 -12.88
C PHE A 72 -13.58 4.97 -12.09
N ARG A 73 -13.39 5.11 -10.79
CA ARG A 73 -14.41 5.65 -9.88
C ARG A 73 -13.99 7.02 -9.33
N SER A 74 -12.86 7.09 -8.65
CA SER A 74 -12.42 8.29 -7.95
C SER A 74 -10.92 8.31 -7.72
N ARG A 75 -10.42 9.45 -7.24
CA ARG A 75 -9.07 9.61 -6.73
C ARG A 75 -9.10 9.71 -5.23
N VAL A 76 -8.02 9.30 -4.60
CA VAL A 76 -7.74 9.55 -3.18
C VAL A 76 -6.53 10.46 -3.13
N GLU A 77 -6.75 11.64 -2.60
CA GLU A 77 -5.77 12.72 -2.53
C GLU A 77 -5.71 13.26 -1.11
N SER A 78 -4.55 13.76 -0.71
CA SER A 78 -4.40 14.53 0.52
C SER A 78 -4.86 15.97 0.29
N GLU A 79 -5.26 16.66 1.36
CA GLU A 79 -5.69 18.07 1.29
C GLU A 79 -4.63 19.00 0.68
N LYS A 80 -3.37 18.67 0.86
CA LYS A 80 -2.21 19.33 0.25
C LYS A 80 -1.35 18.29 -0.44
N PRO A 81 -0.60 18.65 -1.52
CA PRO A 81 0.34 17.74 -2.14
C PRO A 81 1.25 17.07 -1.11
N PHE A 82 1.33 15.74 -1.15
CA PHE A 82 2.06 14.94 -0.19
C PHE A 82 2.88 13.87 -0.90
N GLY A 83 4.18 14.14 -1.05
CA GLY A 83 5.06 13.34 -1.88
C GLY A 83 4.69 13.37 -3.37
N TYR A 84 5.52 12.77 -4.21
CA TYR A 84 5.27 12.74 -5.66
C TYR A 84 4.71 11.41 -6.15
N MET A 85 4.77 10.35 -5.36
CA MET A 85 4.24 9.02 -5.66
C MET A 85 3.78 8.32 -4.40
N TRP A 86 2.59 7.70 -4.45
CA TRP A 86 2.14 6.76 -3.42
C TRP A 86 2.23 5.35 -3.99
N GLU A 87 3.08 4.51 -3.39
CA GLU A 87 3.25 3.11 -3.77
C GLU A 87 2.55 2.18 -2.78
N CYS A 88 2.28 0.96 -3.22
CA CYS A 88 1.77 -0.12 -2.39
C CYS A 88 0.56 0.28 -1.53
N PRO A 89 -0.46 0.99 -2.07
CA PRO A 89 -1.61 1.37 -1.26
C PRO A 89 -2.33 0.13 -0.74
N ASP A 90 -2.76 0.19 0.52
CA ASP A 90 -3.53 -0.86 1.18
C ASP A 90 -4.64 -0.22 2.02
N TYR A 91 -5.90 -0.45 1.62
CA TYR A 91 -7.05 0.07 2.32
C TYR A 91 -7.77 -1.06 3.05
N PHE A 92 -7.97 -0.88 4.35
CA PHE A 92 -8.61 -1.87 5.22
C PHE A 92 -9.25 -1.21 6.44
N GLU A 93 -10.08 -1.98 7.13
CA GLU A 93 -10.66 -1.63 8.41
C GLU A 93 -10.14 -2.59 9.49
N VAL A 94 -9.84 -2.06 10.66
CA VAL A 94 -9.48 -2.83 11.85
C VAL A 94 -10.06 -2.14 13.08
N ASP A 95 -10.76 -2.91 13.94
CA ASP A 95 -11.43 -2.41 15.16
C ASP A 95 -12.28 -1.15 14.92
N GLY A 96 -13.00 -1.10 13.79
CA GLY A 96 -13.86 0.03 13.41
C GLY A 96 -13.11 1.26 12.89
N THR A 97 -11.78 1.20 12.76
CA THR A 97 -10.95 2.26 12.21
C THR A 97 -10.54 1.92 10.77
N LYS A 98 -10.84 2.81 9.84
CA LYS A 98 -10.43 2.68 8.45
C LYS A 98 -9.04 3.26 8.25
N ILE A 99 -8.19 2.52 7.56
CA ILE A 99 -6.78 2.85 7.36
C ILE A 99 -6.47 2.80 5.87
N LEU A 100 -5.78 3.83 5.39
CA LEU A 100 -5.11 3.84 4.10
C LEU A 100 -3.61 3.85 4.33
N SER A 101 -2.96 2.72 4.12
CA SER A 101 -1.51 2.59 4.10
C SER A 101 -0.96 2.97 2.72
N ALA A 102 0.18 3.64 2.68
CA ALA A 102 0.90 3.92 1.45
C ALA A 102 2.40 4.06 1.72
N SER A 103 3.20 3.69 0.74
CA SER A 103 4.64 3.96 0.73
C SER A 103 4.88 5.20 -0.14
N VAL A 104 5.29 6.29 0.50
CA VAL A 104 5.33 7.62 -0.12
C VAL A 104 6.74 8.00 -0.51
N GLN A 105 6.91 8.41 -1.77
CA GLN A 105 8.15 8.94 -2.30
C GLN A 105 8.13 10.48 -2.31
N GLY A 106 9.28 11.09 -1.96
CA GLY A 106 9.47 12.53 -2.07
C GLY A 106 9.01 13.34 -0.85
N LEU A 107 9.00 12.73 0.34
CA LEU A 107 8.88 13.47 1.58
C LEU A 107 10.24 14.04 1.98
N GLU A 108 10.23 15.29 2.44
CA GLU A 108 11.43 15.91 3.00
C GLU A 108 11.64 15.44 4.44
N GLY A 109 12.79 14.83 4.69
CA GLY A 109 13.12 14.31 6.03
C GLY A 109 13.38 15.41 7.05
N GLY A 110 12.81 15.25 8.24
CA GLY A 110 13.14 16.02 9.43
C GLY A 110 14.50 15.63 10.04
N VAL A 111 14.81 16.15 11.21
CA VAL A 111 16.05 15.82 11.91
C VAL A 111 16.09 14.38 12.42
N TRP A 112 14.93 13.89 12.87
CA TRP A 112 14.76 12.55 13.46
C TRP A 112 13.75 11.67 12.73
N ASP A 113 12.82 12.30 11.99
CA ASP A 113 11.76 11.63 11.26
C ASP A 113 12.09 11.61 9.76
N ASP A 114 11.44 10.71 9.02
CA ASP A 114 11.52 10.63 7.55
C ASP A 114 12.94 10.57 6.99
N ARG A 115 13.83 9.85 7.68
CA ARG A 115 15.26 9.77 7.30
C ARG A 115 15.57 8.72 6.24
N ASN A 116 14.63 7.81 5.99
CA ASN A 116 14.75 6.87 4.89
C ASN A 116 14.59 7.59 3.53
N VAL A 117 15.05 6.99 2.46
CA VAL A 117 14.90 7.54 1.10
C VAL A 117 13.43 7.75 0.78
N TYR A 118 12.57 6.81 1.18
CA TYR A 118 11.12 6.87 1.09
C TYR A 118 10.48 6.41 2.40
N GLN A 119 9.21 6.75 2.59
CA GLN A 119 8.53 6.50 3.84
C GLN A 119 7.37 5.52 3.65
N SER A 120 7.14 4.65 4.64
CA SER A 120 5.96 3.79 4.69
C SER A 120 5.15 4.10 5.94
N GLY A 121 3.91 4.46 5.73
CA GLY A 121 3.02 4.87 6.81
C GLY A 121 1.57 4.74 6.42
N TYR A 122 0.71 5.41 7.16
CA TYR A 122 -0.73 5.33 6.98
C TYR A 122 -1.43 6.64 7.35
N PHE A 123 -2.61 6.77 6.78
CA PHE A 123 -3.63 7.73 7.18
C PHE A 123 -4.79 6.99 7.85
N MET A 124 -5.35 7.52 8.89
CA MET A 124 -6.71 7.15 9.31
C MET A 124 -7.70 7.85 8.39
N VAL A 125 -8.77 7.15 8.00
CA VAL A 125 -9.77 7.64 7.07
C VAL A 125 -11.07 7.88 7.84
N ASP A 126 -11.45 9.13 7.98
CA ASP A 126 -12.77 9.52 8.47
C ASP A 126 -13.75 9.57 7.31
N GLY A 127 -14.93 9.00 7.48
CA GLY A 127 -15.92 8.91 6.42
C GLY A 127 -15.80 7.65 5.55
N ASN A 128 -16.01 7.79 4.25
CA ASN A 128 -15.98 6.69 3.28
C ASN A 128 -15.07 7.04 2.10
N ILE A 129 -13.98 6.29 1.93
CA ILE A 129 -13.00 6.52 0.87
C ILE A 129 -13.60 6.46 -0.55
N LEU A 130 -14.77 5.84 -0.69
CA LEU A 130 -15.50 5.75 -1.95
C LEU A 130 -16.36 7.00 -2.25
N ASP A 131 -16.62 7.85 -1.27
CA ASP A 131 -17.51 9.01 -1.39
C ASP A 131 -16.87 10.24 -0.73
N ASP A 132 -17.28 10.58 0.49
CA ASP A 132 -16.74 11.69 1.27
C ASP A 132 -15.83 11.16 2.36
N TYR A 133 -14.61 11.62 2.36
CA TYR A 133 -13.59 11.20 3.33
C TYR A 133 -12.68 12.35 3.73
N LYS A 134 -12.01 12.19 4.87
CA LYS A 134 -10.86 12.99 5.28
C LYS A 134 -9.74 12.06 5.67
N LEU A 135 -8.53 12.39 5.26
CA LEU A 135 -7.32 11.73 5.72
C LEU A 135 -6.77 12.45 6.95
N SER A 136 -6.35 11.70 7.96
CA SER A 136 -5.58 12.23 9.08
C SER A 136 -4.21 12.73 8.62
N GLU A 137 -3.39 13.21 9.54
CA GLU A 137 -1.96 13.30 9.32
C GLU A 137 -1.38 11.92 9.02
N TYR A 138 -0.32 11.91 8.21
CA TYR A 138 0.40 10.68 7.87
C TYR A 138 1.26 10.23 9.05
N MET A 139 1.13 8.97 9.43
CA MET A 139 1.87 8.37 10.54
C MET A 139 2.73 7.22 10.03
N LEU A 140 3.98 7.14 10.47
CA LEU A 140 4.89 6.07 10.07
C LEU A 140 4.49 4.73 10.71
N TRP A 141 4.63 3.66 9.94
CA TRP A 141 4.51 2.30 10.45
C TRP A 141 5.71 1.88 11.28
N ASP A 142 6.89 2.40 10.95
CA ASP A 142 8.14 2.02 11.59
C ASP A 142 9.13 3.19 11.54
N TYR A 143 9.91 3.37 12.58
CA TYR A 143 10.92 4.43 12.69
C TYR A 143 12.34 3.90 12.46
N GLY A 144 12.49 2.63 12.11
CA GLY A 144 13.76 2.00 11.83
C GLY A 144 14.22 2.20 10.38
N PHE A 145 15.37 1.63 10.08
CA PHE A 145 15.90 1.56 8.73
C PHE A 145 15.19 0.43 7.95
N ASP A 146 15.18 0.54 6.64
CA ASP A 146 14.79 -0.54 5.74
C ASP A 146 13.40 -1.12 6.05
N PHE A 147 12.39 -0.25 6.14
CA PHE A 147 11.00 -0.64 6.23
C PHE A 147 10.23 -0.03 5.07
N TYR A 148 9.78 -0.85 4.11
CA TYR A 148 9.08 -0.38 2.92
C TYR A 148 8.03 -1.35 2.42
N ALA A 149 7.05 -0.82 1.65
CA ALA A 149 6.03 -1.57 0.94
C ALA A 149 5.23 -2.56 1.82
N PRO A 150 4.72 -2.17 3.00
CA PRO A 150 3.88 -3.03 3.82
C PRO A 150 2.61 -3.43 3.08
N GLN A 151 2.22 -4.69 3.25
CA GLN A 151 0.94 -5.21 2.80
C GLN A 151 0.26 -5.97 3.93
N SER A 152 -1.05 -5.82 4.04
CA SER A 152 -1.82 -6.49 5.07
C SER A 152 -2.83 -7.49 4.53
N PHE A 153 -3.25 -8.41 5.37
CA PHE A 153 -4.33 -9.34 5.10
C PHE A 153 -5.09 -9.63 6.39
N GLU A 154 -6.32 -10.05 6.25
CA GLU A 154 -7.13 -10.55 7.35
C GLU A 154 -6.98 -12.05 7.46
N THR A 155 -6.71 -12.52 8.68
CA THR A 155 -6.62 -13.95 8.98
C THR A 155 -8.02 -14.55 9.18
N GLU A 156 -8.13 -15.88 9.14
CA GLU A 156 -9.40 -16.57 9.36
C GLU A 156 -10.04 -16.27 10.72
N ASP A 157 -9.24 -15.92 11.72
CA ASP A 157 -9.69 -15.54 13.06
C ASP A 157 -9.92 -14.02 13.23
N GLY A 158 -9.93 -13.28 12.13
CA GLY A 158 -10.28 -11.85 12.08
C GLY A 158 -9.19 -10.87 12.47
N ARG A 159 -7.95 -11.33 12.70
CA ARG A 159 -6.81 -10.42 12.93
C ARG A 159 -6.35 -9.77 11.64
N ARG A 160 -5.94 -8.52 11.70
CA ARG A 160 -5.23 -7.84 10.61
C ARG A 160 -3.73 -8.01 10.81
N VAL A 161 -3.09 -8.70 9.89
CA VAL A 161 -1.63 -8.93 9.93
C VAL A 161 -0.98 -8.19 8.78
N HIS A 162 0.14 -7.52 9.03
CA HIS A 162 0.95 -6.93 7.99
C HIS A 162 2.39 -7.43 8.01
N ILE A 163 3.01 -7.43 6.82
CA ILE A 163 4.40 -7.76 6.58
C ILE A 163 4.96 -6.70 5.66
N SER A 164 6.21 -6.30 5.89
CA SER A 164 6.92 -5.31 5.09
C SER A 164 8.24 -5.86 4.56
N TRP A 165 8.78 -5.24 3.55
CA TRP A 165 10.12 -5.50 3.07
C TRP A 165 11.15 -4.77 3.95
N MET A 166 12.14 -5.49 4.48
CA MET A 166 13.34 -4.92 5.12
C MET A 166 14.36 -4.58 4.04
N GLY A 167 14.09 -3.53 3.32
CA GLY A 167 14.87 -2.95 2.26
C GLY A 167 14.35 -1.56 1.94
N MET A 168 15.07 -0.86 1.09
CA MET A 168 14.69 0.48 0.63
C MET A 168 15.05 0.60 -0.86
N PRO A 169 14.10 0.98 -1.74
CA PRO A 169 14.43 1.20 -3.13
C PRO A 169 15.27 2.46 -3.31
N ASP A 170 15.96 2.55 -4.44
CA ASP A 170 16.74 3.72 -4.86
C ASP A 170 17.84 4.17 -3.87
N CYS A 171 18.27 3.27 -2.98
CA CYS A 171 19.47 3.51 -2.17
C CYS A 171 20.69 3.66 -3.06
N LYS A 172 21.57 4.60 -2.71
CA LYS A 172 22.79 4.86 -3.49
C LYS A 172 23.75 3.66 -3.49
N GLU A 173 23.79 2.91 -2.39
CA GLU A 173 24.65 1.76 -2.20
C GLU A 173 23.88 0.62 -1.53
N TYR A 174 24.06 -0.57 -2.04
CA TYR A 174 23.58 -1.80 -1.42
C TYR A 174 24.77 -2.58 -0.90
N THR A 175 24.97 -2.55 0.41
CA THR A 175 26.15 -3.12 1.07
C THR A 175 25.81 -4.30 1.99
N ASN A 176 24.72 -5.00 1.71
CA ASN A 176 24.34 -6.16 2.51
C ASN A 176 25.41 -7.23 2.43
N LEU A 177 25.95 -7.65 3.56
CA LEU A 177 27.01 -8.68 3.64
C LEU A 177 26.58 -10.01 3.02
N THR A 178 25.27 -10.29 3.04
CA THR A 178 24.69 -11.51 2.50
C THR A 178 24.69 -11.59 0.97
N ILE A 179 25.04 -10.52 0.25
CA ILE A 179 25.20 -10.55 -1.21
C ILE A 179 26.24 -11.57 -1.62
N ALA A 180 27.31 -11.72 -0.84
CA ALA A 180 28.33 -12.73 -1.09
C ALA A 180 27.80 -14.17 -0.96
N GLU A 181 26.71 -14.36 -0.22
CA GLU A 181 26.01 -15.64 -0.03
C GLU A 181 24.89 -15.87 -1.06
N GLY A 182 24.72 -14.94 -2.02
CA GLY A 182 23.74 -15.04 -3.10
C GLY A 182 22.33 -14.54 -2.75
N TRP A 183 22.14 -13.81 -1.67
CA TRP A 183 20.87 -13.22 -1.30
C TRP A 183 21.04 -11.85 -0.62
N GLN A 184 19.99 -11.07 -0.61
CA GLN A 184 19.91 -9.82 0.16
C GLN A 184 18.45 -9.52 0.53
N HIS A 185 18.29 -8.67 1.54
CA HIS A 185 17.03 -8.27 2.12
C HIS A 185 16.27 -9.43 2.79
N CYS A 186 15.23 -9.09 3.49
CA CYS A 186 14.28 -10.02 4.10
C CYS A 186 12.94 -9.34 4.30
N PHE A 187 11.93 -10.09 4.73
CA PHE A 187 10.71 -9.51 5.27
C PHE A 187 10.88 -9.19 6.76
N THR A 188 10.09 -8.22 7.23
CA THR A 188 9.91 -8.01 8.67
C THR A 188 9.23 -9.24 9.28
N PHE A 189 9.33 -9.38 10.60
CA PHE A 189 8.40 -10.27 11.27
C PHE A 189 6.96 -9.80 11.04
N PRO A 190 6.00 -10.73 10.83
CA PRO A 190 4.60 -10.38 10.73
C PRO A 190 4.11 -9.75 12.02
N ARG A 191 3.34 -8.66 11.89
CA ARG A 191 2.79 -7.89 12.99
C ARG A 191 1.28 -7.86 12.89
N GLU A 192 0.61 -8.09 13.98
CA GLU A 192 -0.82 -7.83 14.11
C GLU A 192 -1.03 -6.32 14.30
N VAL A 193 -1.92 -5.75 13.50
CA VAL A 193 -2.38 -4.36 13.60
C VAL A 193 -3.71 -4.35 14.34
N PHE A 194 -3.85 -3.48 15.32
CA PHE A 194 -5.06 -3.32 16.13
C PHE A 194 -5.21 -1.86 16.58
N VAL A 195 -6.38 -1.50 17.10
CA VAL A 195 -6.62 -0.17 17.65
C VAL A 195 -6.86 -0.25 19.14
N GLU A 196 -6.11 0.53 19.89
CA GLU A 196 -6.25 0.65 21.35
C GLU A 196 -6.26 2.14 21.72
N ASP A 197 -7.26 2.56 22.50
CA ASP A 197 -7.45 3.97 22.91
C ASP A 197 -7.41 4.96 21.74
N GLY A 198 -8.01 4.57 20.60
CA GLY A 198 -8.07 5.38 19.37
C GLY A 198 -6.74 5.51 18.63
N LYS A 199 -5.74 4.71 18.97
CA LYS A 199 -4.43 4.67 18.32
C LYS A 199 -4.23 3.36 17.60
N VAL A 200 -3.67 3.43 16.41
CA VAL A 200 -3.21 2.24 15.68
C VAL A 200 -1.94 1.71 16.34
N CYS A 201 -2.00 0.48 16.74
CA CYS A 201 -0.95 -0.24 17.45
C CYS A 201 -0.50 -1.46 16.67
N GLN A 202 0.69 -1.95 16.99
CA GLN A 202 1.28 -3.14 16.37
C GLN A 202 1.90 -4.03 17.45
N ARG A 203 1.80 -5.33 17.26
CA ARG A 203 2.52 -6.34 18.07
C ARG A 203 2.96 -7.50 17.19
N LEU A 204 3.96 -8.25 17.61
CA LEU A 204 4.30 -9.51 16.94
C LEU A 204 3.09 -10.44 16.95
N VAL A 205 2.89 -11.16 15.86
CA VAL A 205 1.86 -12.20 15.85
C VAL A 205 2.12 -13.23 16.94
N ARG A 206 1.06 -13.76 17.55
CA ARG A 206 1.16 -14.69 18.67
C ARG A 206 1.92 -15.98 18.34
N GLU A 207 1.97 -16.35 17.07
CA GLU A 207 2.70 -17.51 16.56
C GLU A 207 4.23 -17.37 16.67
N LEU A 208 4.72 -16.15 16.99
CA LEU A 208 6.13 -15.83 17.21
C LEU A 208 6.46 -15.41 18.63
N GLN A 209 5.50 -15.53 19.56
CA GLN A 209 5.67 -15.16 20.98
C GLN A 209 6.07 -16.35 21.84
#